data_c9cfff65817237f9fa4e78949f7c6e5f
#
_entry.id   c9cfff65817237f9fa4e78949f7c6e5f
#
_cell.length_a   1.000
_cell.length_b   1.000
_cell.length_c   1.000
_cell.angle_alpha   90.00
_cell.angle_beta   90.00
_cell.angle_gamma   90.00
#
_symmetry.space_group_name_H-M   'P 1'
#
loop_
_entity.id
_entity.type
_entity.pdbx_description
1 polymer ?
#
loop_
_entity_poly.entity_id
_entity_poly.type
_entity_poly.pdbx_seq_one_letter_code
_entity_poly.pdbx_strand_id
1 'polypeptide(L)'
;PQADLLWKERVATAVARIQNGDLDKVVLARDITVSSNKAIDPRAILNKLALEYPTTWKFAVSGLVGATPELLLRLSRGMVTSRVLAGTISKTGDDAKDLALAASLARSSKDLAEHEYAVRSVADAIEPFCS
;
A
#
# COMPACT_ATOMS: atom_id res chain seq x y z
N PRO A 1 4.97 9.08 -23.77
CA PRO A 1 6.40 8.88 -23.99
C PRO A 1 7.25 9.65 -22.96
N GLN A 2 7.01 10.96 -22.72
CA GLN A 2 7.83 11.79 -21.83
C GLN A 2 7.63 11.44 -20.35
N ALA A 3 6.41 11.12 -19.93
CA ALA A 3 6.11 10.69 -18.58
C ALA A 3 6.78 9.34 -18.22
N ASP A 4 6.93 8.46 -19.20
CA ASP A 4 7.58 7.16 -18.99
C ASP A 4 9.11 7.29 -18.89
N LEU A 5 9.71 8.22 -19.62
CA LEU A 5 11.13 8.52 -19.49
C LEU A 5 11.45 9.11 -18.11
N LEU A 6 10.67 10.09 -17.67
CA LEU A 6 10.81 10.70 -16.35
C LEU A 6 10.64 9.67 -15.22
N TRP A 7 9.72 8.71 -15.39
CA TRP A 7 9.54 7.62 -14.43
C TRP A 7 10.78 6.74 -14.36
N LYS A 8 11.34 6.33 -15.49
CA LYS A 8 12.57 5.53 -15.56
C LYS A 8 13.77 6.23 -14.92
N GLU A 9 13.91 7.53 -15.15
CA GLU A 9 14.96 8.35 -14.52
C GLU A 9 14.81 8.41 -13.00
N ARG A 10 13.59 8.57 -12.47
CA ARG A 10 13.32 8.55 -11.04
C ARG A 10 13.66 7.20 -10.42
N VAL A 11 13.31 6.09 -11.08
CA VAL A 11 13.67 4.74 -10.65
C VAL A 11 15.19 4.57 -10.63
N ALA A 12 15.89 4.96 -11.68
CA ALA A 12 17.35 4.88 -11.76
C ALA A 12 18.02 5.70 -10.65
N THR A 13 17.54 6.91 -10.38
CA THR A 13 18.04 7.76 -9.30
C THR A 13 17.83 7.12 -7.93
N ALA A 14 16.64 6.54 -7.70
CA ALA A 14 16.33 5.86 -6.44
C ALA A 14 17.23 4.64 -6.22
N VAL A 15 17.46 3.82 -7.25
CA VAL A 15 18.37 2.67 -7.21
C VAL A 15 19.82 3.11 -6.91
N ALA A 16 20.30 4.18 -7.57
CA ALA A 16 21.63 4.69 -7.30
C ALA A 16 21.80 5.16 -5.86
N ARG A 17 20.80 5.82 -5.27
CA ARG A 17 20.84 6.25 -3.87
C ARG A 17 20.85 5.08 -2.88
N ILE A 18 20.13 4.00 -3.19
CA ILE A 18 20.18 2.76 -2.40
C ILE A 18 21.56 2.12 -2.50
N GLN A 19 22.14 2.03 -3.69
CA GLN A 19 23.47 1.45 -3.90
C GLN A 19 24.58 2.26 -3.20
N ASN A 20 24.41 3.57 -3.06
CA ASN A 20 25.34 4.45 -2.35
C ASN A 20 25.14 4.44 -0.83
N GLY A 21 24.12 3.75 -0.31
CA GLY A 21 23.81 3.71 1.12
C GLY A 21 23.08 4.94 1.66
N ASP A 22 22.57 5.82 0.77
CA ASP A 22 21.78 7.00 1.16
C ASP A 22 20.36 6.63 1.62
N LEU A 23 19.87 5.47 1.17
CA LEU A 23 18.55 4.93 1.45
C LEU A 23 18.62 3.40 1.56
N ASP A 24 17.89 2.84 2.49
CA ASP A 24 17.71 1.38 2.57
C ASP A 24 16.59 0.91 1.64
N LYS A 25 15.52 1.70 1.56
CA LYS A 25 14.33 1.41 0.75
C LYS A 25 13.61 2.69 0.37
N VAL A 26 12.93 2.67 -0.78
CA VAL A 26 12.00 3.72 -1.20
C VAL A 26 10.85 3.12 -2.00
N VAL A 27 9.64 3.63 -1.78
CA VAL A 27 8.47 3.34 -2.60
C VAL A 27 8.18 4.57 -3.46
N LEU A 28 8.26 4.39 -4.77
CA LEU A 28 7.96 5.45 -5.73
C LEU A 28 6.48 5.42 -6.11
N ALA A 29 5.87 6.58 -6.22
CA ALA A 29 4.51 6.74 -6.69
C ALA A 29 4.42 7.74 -7.84
N ARG A 30 3.39 7.61 -8.65
CA ARG A 30 2.99 8.61 -9.64
C ARG A 30 1.48 8.79 -9.60
N ASP A 31 1.04 9.98 -9.94
CA ASP A 31 -0.36 10.34 -10.10
C ASP A 31 -0.80 10.29 -11.57
N ILE A 32 -2.10 10.18 -11.77
CA ILE A 32 -2.76 10.31 -13.07
C ILE A 32 -3.92 11.28 -12.89
N THR A 33 -3.92 12.35 -13.67
CA THR A 33 -5.04 13.29 -13.71
C THR A 33 -6.04 12.86 -14.76
N VAL A 34 -7.29 12.68 -14.35
CA VAL A 34 -8.42 12.39 -15.22
C VAL A 34 -9.40 13.55 -15.14
N SER A 35 -9.71 14.17 -16.29
CA SER A 35 -10.68 15.25 -16.39
C SER A 35 -12.02 14.74 -16.92
N SER A 36 -13.09 15.25 -16.36
CA SER A 36 -14.47 14.96 -16.82
C SER A 36 -15.19 16.27 -17.07
N ASN A 37 -16.09 16.28 -18.08
CA ASN A 37 -16.98 17.40 -18.35
C ASN A 37 -18.22 17.43 -17.43
N LYS A 38 -18.35 16.44 -16.54
CA LYS A 38 -19.41 16.35 -15.52
C LYS A 38 -18.76 16.29 -14.14
N ALA A 39 -19.43 16.83 -13.14
CA ALA A 39 -19.01 16.71 -11.76
C ALA A 39 -18.90 15.23 -11.35
N ILE A 40 -17.79 14.87 -10.74
CA ILE A 40 -17.58 13.52 -10.21
C ILE A 40 -18.21 13.46 -8.82
N ASP A 41 -19.19 12.58 -8.63
CA ASP A 41 -19.79 12.34 -7.31
C ASP A 41 -18.95 11.34 -6.51
N PRO A 42 -18.30 11.75 -5.42
CA PRO A 42 -17.48 10.88 -4.59
C PRO A 42 -18.26 9.73 -3.97
N ARG A 43 -19.58 9.88 -3.76
CA ARG A 43 -20.45 8.83 -3.23
C ARG A 43 -20.57 7.64 -4.20
N ALA A 44 -20.60 7.91 -5.50
CA ALA A 44 -20.63 6.86 -6.52
C ALA A 44 -19.33 6.04 -6.49
N ILE A 45 -18.17 6.70 -6.30
CA ILE A 45 -16.87 6.03 -6.16
C ILE A 45 -16.86 5.18 -4.89
N LEU A 46 -17.31 5.72 -3.75
CA LEU A 46 -17.36 4.99 -2.49
C LEU A 46 -18.26 3.75 -2.57
N ASN A 47 -19.44 3.87 -3.18
CA ASN A 47 -20.34 2.75 -3.37
C ASN A 47 -19.69 1.64 -4.20
N LYS A 48 -19.01 2.00 -5.28
CA LYS A 48 -18.28 1.03 -6.11
C LYS A 48 -17.17 0.35 -5.32
N LEU A 49 -16.36 1.11 -4.58
CA LEU A 49 -15.32 0.56 -3.72
C LEU A 49 -15.90 -0.35 -2.61
N ALA A 50 -17.08 -0.03 -2.07
CA ALA A 50 -17.73 -0.85 -1.05
C ALA A 50 -18.18 -2.20 -1.60
N LEU A 51 -18.66 -2.24 -2.82
CA LEU A 51 -19.09 -3.47 -3.49
C LEU A 51 -17.89 -4.35 -3.92
N GLU A 52 -16.87 -3.73 -4.52
CA GLU A 52 -15.71 -4.46 -5.06
C GLU A 52 -14.73 -4.91 -3.97
N TYR A 53 -14.62 -4.14 -2.88
CA TYR A 53 -13.65 -4.40 -1.80
C TYR A 53 -14.31 -4.43 -0.42
N PRO A 54 -15.21 -5.39 -0.13
CA PRO A 54 -16.04 -5.39 1.09
C PRO A 54 -15.23 -5.42 2.39
N THR A 55 -14.04 -6.00 2.39
CA THR A 55 -13.18 -6.18 3.58
C THR A 55 -12.23 -5.02 3.86
N THR A 56 -12.31 -3.92 3.10
CA THR A 56 -11.45 -2.75 3.28
C THR A 56 -12.16 -1.63 4.06
N TRP A 57 -11.40 -0.71 4.64
CA TRP A 57 -11.91 0.56 5.16
C TRP A 57 -12.08 1.53 4.01
N LYS A 58 -13.28 2.12 3.89
CA LYS A 58 -13.60 3.15 2.91
C LYS A 58 -13.55 4.51 3.60
N PHE A 59 -13.02 5.49 2.92
CA PHE A 59 -12.92 6.85 3.44
C PHE A 59 -13.24 7.89 2.38
N ALA A 60 -13.81 9.01 2.84
CA ALA A 60 -13.96 10.23 2.06
C ALA A 60 -13.72 11.42 3.00
N VAL A 61 -12.63 12.12 2.81
CA VAL A 61 -12.22 13.26 3.63
C VAL A 61 -11.69 14.36 2.73
N SER A 62 -12.34 15.52 2.76
CA SER A 62 -11.89 16.73 2.03
C SER A 62 -11.54 16.48 0.56
N GLY A 63 -12.37 15.67 -0.14
CA GLY A 63 -12.15 15.33 -1.55
C GLY A 63 -11.26 14.12 -1.79
N LEU A 64 -10.51 13.63 -0.81
CA LEU A 64 -9.79 12.36 -0.89
C LEU A 64 -10.75 11.21 -0.64
N VAL A 65 -10.87 10.31 -1.62
CA VAL A 65 -11.75 9.13 -1.58
C VAL A 65 -10.95 7.88 -1.85
N GLY A 66 -11.16 6.83 -1.06
CA GLY A 66 -10.42 5.60 -1.25
C GLY A 66 -10.92 4.42 -0.42
N ALA A 67 -10.23 3.30 -0.58
CA ALA A 67 -10.40 2.10 0.23
C ALA A 67 -9.01 1.51 0.54
N THR A 68 -8.82 1.03 1.76
CA THR A 68 -7.55 0.44 2.20
C THR A 68 -7.78 -0.80 3.06
N PRO A 69 -7.02 -1.87 2.87
CA PRO A 69 -6.99 -3.02 3.77
C PRO A 69 -6.10 -2.79 5.00
N GLU A 70 -5.33 -1.71 5.01
CA GLU A 70 -4.31 -1.40 6.01
C GLU A 70 -4.87 -0.52 7.12
N LEU A 71 -4.53 -0.83 8.36
CA LEU A 71 -4.92 -0.08 9.54
C LEU A 71 -3.66 0.53 10.17
N LEU A 72 -3.48 1.84 10.01
CA LEU A 72 -2.34 2.52 10.61
C LEU A 72 -2.35 2.35 12.13
N LEU A 73 -3.44 2.72 12.79
CA LEU A 73 -3.55 2.65 14.24
C LEU A 73 -5.00 2.57 14.69
N ARG A 74 -5.26 1.72 15.69
CA ARG A 74 -6.49 1.72 16.50
C ARG A 74 -6.11 1.66 17.97
N LEU A 75 -6.57 2.61 18.77
CA LEU A 75 -6.52 2.56 20.22
C LEU A 75 -7.90 2.16 20.75
N SER A 76 -7.98 1.07 21.49
CA SER A 76 -9.23 0.59 22.11
C SER A 76 -8.95 -0.07 23.45
N ARG A 77 -9.57 0.44 24.51
CA ARG A 77 -9.45 -0.09 25.88
C ARG A 77 -8.00 -0.25 26.33
N GLY A 78 -7.15 0.72 26.03
CA GLY A 78 -5.72 0.69 26.36
C GLY A 78 -4.87 -0.18 25.43
N MET A 79 -5.46 -0.87 24.45
CA MET A 79 -4.73 -1.69 23.49
C MET A 79 -4.56 -0.96 22.17
N VAL A 80 -3.32 -0.86 21.72
CA VAL A 80 -2.95 -0.36 20.39
C VAL A 80 -2.89 -1.53 19.40
N THR A 81 -3.52 -1.35 18.26
CA THR A 81 -3.49 -2.32 17.15
C THR A 81 -3.11 -1.60 15.87
N SER A 82 -2.17 -2.16 15.13
CA SER A 82 -1.83 -1.78 13.76
C SER A 82 -1.94 -3.00 12.85
N ARG A 83 -2.22 -2.77 11.56
CA ARG A 83 -2.17 -3.80 10.52
C ARG A 83 -1.33 -3.27 9.38
N VAL A 84 -0.14 -3.79 9.27
CA VAL A 84 0.82 -3.46 8.21
C VAL A 84 0.75 -4.54 7.14
N LEU A 85 0.66 -4.15 5.89
CA LEU A 85 0.64 -5.04 4.73
C LEU A 85 1.71 -4.60 3.74
N ALA A 86 2.51 -5.55 3.27
CA ALA A 86 3.45 -5.34 2.17
C ALA A 86 3.60 -6.64 1.37
N GLY A 87 3.93 -6.50 0.09
CA GLY A 87 3.88 -7.59 -0.86
C GLY A 87 2.47 -7.85 -1.40
N THR A 88 2.34 -8.06 -2.69
CA THR A 88 1.04 -8.28 -3.34
C THR A 88 1.17 -9.32 -4.43
N ILE A 89 0.21 -10.24 -4.47
CA ILE A 89 0.07 -11.21 -5.54
C ILE A 89 -1.38 -11.25 -6.02
N SER A 90 -1.57 -11.36 -7.32
CA SER A 90 -2.91 -11.39 -7.91
C SER A 90 -3.53 -12.77 -7.75
N LYS A 91 -4.81 -12.80 -7.35
CA LYS A 91 -5.61 -14.03 -7.37
C LYS A 91 -5.99 -14.40 -8.80
N THR A 92 -6.02 -15.70 -9.08
CA THR A 92 -6.44 -16.27 -10.37
C THR A 92 -7.90 -16.73 -10.36
N GLY A 93 -8.49 -16.92 -9.17
CA GLY A 93 -9.81 -17.51 -8.97
C GLY A 93 -9.82 -19.04 -8.96
N ASP A 94 -8.64 -19.68 -9.06
CA ASP A 94 -8.43 -21.11 -8.90
C ASP A 94 -7.79 -21.37 -7.55
N ASP A 95 -8.48 -22.01 -6.63
CA ASP A 95 -8.06 -22.18 -5.23
C ASP A 95 -6.68 -22.87 -5.11
N ALA A 96 -6.39 -23.87 -5.95
CA ALA A 96 -5.10 -24.58 -5.90
C ALA A 96 -3.94 -23.68 -6.36
N LYS A 97 -4.14 -22.90 -7.42
CA LYS A 97 -3.15 -21.94 -7.91
C LYS A 97 -2.99 -20.79 -6.91
N ASP A 98 -4.09 -20.29 -6.36
CA ASP A 98 -4.05 -19.19 -5.39
C ASP A 98 -3.33 -19.60 -4.10
N LEU A 99 -3.49 -20.86 -3.66
CA LEU A 99 -2.73 -21.41 -2.54
C LEU A 99 -1.22 -21.50 -2.85
N ALA A 100 -0.87 -21.95 -4.04
CA ALA A 100 0.53 -22.02 -4.49
C ALA A 100 1.17 -20.62 -4.59
N LEU A 101 0.42 -19.65 -5.10
CA LEU A 101 0.85 -18.25 -5.17
C LEU A 101 1.03 -17.66 -3.77
N ALA A 102 0.10 -17.90 -2.85
CA ALA A 102 0.23 -17.46 -1.44
C ALA A 102 1.47 -18.06 -0.78
N ALA A 103 1.75 -19.34 -1.00
CA ALA A 103 2.97 -20.00 -0.52
C ALA A 103 4.24 -19.44 -1.15
N SER A 104 4.20 -19.01 -2.41
CA SER A 104 5.30 -18.31 -3.09
C SER A 104 5.58 -16.94 -2.46
N LEU A 105 4.53 -16.14 -2.23
CA LEU A 105 4.63 -14.84 -1.57
C LEU A 105 5.25 -14.98 -0.17
N ALA A 106 4.77 -15.95 0.63
CA ALA A 106 5.27 -16.20 1.98
C ALA A 106 6.75 -16.65 2.03
N ARG A 107 7.32 -17.11 0.92
CA ARG A 107 8.73 -17.52 0.80
C ARG A 107 9.60 -16.50 0.06
N SER A 108 9.02 -15.44 -0.46
CA SER A 108 9.74 -14.39 -1.18
C SER A 108 10.58 -13.58 -0.19
N SER A 109 11.89 -13.70 -0.26
CA SER A 109 12.81 -12.91 0.59
C SER A 109 12.64 -11.40 0.37
N LYS A 110 12.35 -11.00 -0.86
CA LYS A 110 12.06 -9.59 -1.20
C LYS A 110 10.82 -9.10 -0.48
N ASP A 111 9.70 -9.83 -0.58
CA ASP A 111 8.43 -9.42 0.01
C ASP A 111 8.47 -9.48 1.54
N LEU A 112 9.19 -10.46 2.11
CA LEU A 112 9.43 -10.55 3.55
C LEU A 112 10.26 -9.35 4.05
N ALA A 113 11.35 -8.99 3.37
CA ALA A 113 12.14 -7.81 3.73
C ALA A 113 11.31 -6.53 3.61
N GLU A 114 10.50 -6.41 2.56
CA GLU A 114 9.58 -5.29 2.38
C GLU A 114 8.57 -5.17 3.53
N HIS A 115 8.01 -6.28 3.95
CA HIS A 115 7.08 -6.35 5.08
C HIS A 115 7.78 -5.98 6.40
N GLU A 116 8.98 -6.49 6.64
CA GLU A 116 9.76 -6.20 7.86
C GLU A 116 10.06 -4.71 8.02
N TYR A 117 10.48 -4.02 6.95
CA TYR A 117 10.69 -2.57 6.98
C TYR A 117 9.41 -1.81 7.38
N ALA A 118 8.28 -2.19 6.81
CA ALA A 118 7.00 -1.55 7.11
C ALA A 118 6.55 -1.80 8.56
N VAL A 119 6.68 -3.04 9.05
CA VAL A 119 6.36 -3.40 10.46
C VAL A 119 7.26 -2.66 11.43
N ARG A 120 8.57 -2.65 11.20
CA ARG A 120 9.55 -1.98 12.06
C ARG A 120 9.29 -0.47 12.13
N SER A 121 9.05 0.17 10.99
CA SER A 121 8.74 1.61 10.94
C SER A 121 7.54 2.00 11.79
N VAL A 122 6.49 1.17 11.82
CA VAL A 122 5.31 1.42 12.65
C VAL A 122 5.58 1.10 14.11
N ALA A 123 6.26 -0.02 14.40
CA ALA A 123 6.58 -0.44 15.76
C ALA A 123 7.45 0.61 16.46
N ASP A 124 8.54 1.05 15.84
CA ASP A 124 9.47 2.04 16.41
C ASP A 124 8.77 3.39 16.67
N ALA A 125 7.82 3.77 15.81
CA ALA A 125 7.05 5.01 15.98
C ALA A 125 6.03 4.94 17.12
N ILE A 126 5.53 3.75 17.46
CA ILE A 126 4.49 3.55 18.48
C ILE A 126 5.10 3.20 19.85
N GLU A 127 6.21 2.49 19.88
CA GLU A 127 6.85 1.98 21.09
C GLU A 127 6.99 3.02 22.21
N PRO A 128 7.40 4.29 21.95
CA PRO A 128 7.52 5.31 22.99
C PRO A 128 6.22 5.66 23.71
N PHE A 129 5.09 5.29 23.15
CA PHE A 129 3.74 5.57 23.68
C PHE A 129 3.05 4.32 24.28
N CYS A 130 3.76 3.19 24.31
CA CYS A 130 3.26 1.92 24.83
C CYS A 130 4.03 1.52 26.10
N SER A 131 3.35 0.89 27.05
CA SER A 131 3.90 0.36 28.30
C SER A 131 3.69 -1.16 28.36
#